data_d02f357df81dfa043c48646e47183713
#
_entry.id   d02f357df81dfa043c48646e47183713
#
_cell.length_a   1.000
_cell.length_b   1.000
_cell.length_c   1.000
_cell.angle_alpha   90.00
_cell.angle_beta   90.00
_cell.angle_gamma   90.00
#
_symmetry.space_group_name_H-M   'P 1'
#
loop_
_entity.id
_entity.type
_entity.pdbx_description
1 polymer ?
#
loop_
_entity_poly.entity_id
_entity_poly.type
_entity_poly.pdbx_seq_one_letter_code
_entity_poly.pdbx_strand_id
1 'polypeptide(L)'
;VAGEWLAGNPRLIGPTWHAMWLASTVFDGARWFDGISPDLDLHCQRVNRSAVNMGMKPTMTAEQIEALALEGVKKFDGKTAIYIKPMYWSEHGTSYSVVAPDPESTRFALCLFEAPMNTAKPSSLTLSPYRRPNPEVAMTAAQAGSPYPNSGRMIIEARERGFDNALARDMNGNVAGTASSNICIVKDGVVFTPIANGTFLAGIARSRVIGLLRQAGYDVRETTVTVEDVAKADEIFMSGNYSKIA
;
A
#
# COMPACT_ATOMS: atom_id res chain seq x y z
N VAL A 1 19.72 7.67 -4.11
CA VAL A 1 19.97 8.24 -2.77
C VAL A 1 20.92 9.41 -2.94
N ALA A 2 20.65 10.54 -2.29
CA ALA A 2 21.53 11.75 -2.35
C ALA A 2 21.97 12.15 -3.76
N GLY A 3 21.11 11.97 -4.76
CA GLY A 3 21.41 12.32 -6.17
C GLY A 3 22.16 11.25 -6.96
N GLU A 4 22.44 10.09 -6.37
CA GLU A 4 23.17 9.01 -7.05
C GLU A 4 22.33 7.74 -7.19
N TRP A 5 22.52 7.02 -8.29
CA TRP A 5 22.03 5.68 -8.50
C TRP A 5 23.04 4.67 -7.93
N LEU A 6 22.57 3.84 -7.00
CA LEU A 6 23.37 2.78 -6.39
C LEU A 6 22.84 1.41 -6.82
N ALA A 7 23.74 0.52 -7.19
CA ALA A 7 23.37 -0.86 -7.52
C ALA A 7 23.11 -1.70 -6.26
N GLY A 8 22.19 -2.66 -6.36
CA GLY A 8 21.90 -3.61 -5.29
C GLY A 8 21.08 -2.99 -4.15
N ASN A 9 21.32 -3.48 -2.93
CA ASN A 9 20.61 -3.04 -1.72
C ASN A 9 21.60 -2.38 -0.72
N PRO A 10 21.89 -1.09 -0.88
CA PRO A 10 22.83 -0.39 -0.02
C PRO A 10 22.30 -0.25 1.43
N ARG A 11 23.22 -0.19 2.38
CA ARG A 11 22.90 0.04 3.80
C ARG A 11 22.66 1.52 4.02
N LEU A 12 21.38 1.93 4.14
CA LEU A 12 20.98 3.33 4.24
C LEU A 12 20.54 3.75 5.65
N ILE A 13 20.15 2.81 6.51
CA ILE A 13 19.56 3.11 7.82
C ILE A 13 20.45 2.52 8.91
N GLY A 14 20.89 3.40 9.83
CA GLY A 14 21.66 3.01 11.02
C GLY A 14 20.75 2.59 12.19
N PRO A 15 21.28 1.78 13.14
CA PRO A 15 20.50 1.24 14.25
C PRO A 15 19.96 2.30 15.22
N THR A 16 20.58 3.45 15.31
CA THR A 16 20.16 4.55 16.18
C THR A 16 19.22 5.55 15.50
N TRP A 17 18.95 5.37 14.21
CA TRP A 17 18.06 6.27 13.49
C TRP A 17 16.60 6.01 13.84
N HIS A 18 15.84 7.09 13.95
CA HIS A 18 14.43 7.10 14.34
C HIS A 18 13.60 6.09 13.52
N ALA A 19 13.86 6.01 12.23
CA ALA A 19 13.20 5.06 11.32
C ALA A 19 13.39 3.60 11.71
N MET A 20 14.57 3.24 12.26
CA MET A 20 14.90 1.84 12.56
C MET A 20 14.18 1.32 13.81
N TRP A 21 14.08 2.14 14.86
CA TRP A 21 13.54 1.67 16.14
C TRP A 21 12.16 2.26 16.51
N LEU A 22 11.75 3.38 15.87
CA LEU A 22 10.43 4.01 16.06
C LEU A 22 9.57 3.99 14.79
N ALA A 23 10.02 3.27 13.73
CA ALA A 23 9.26 2.98 12.53
C ALA A 23 8.76 4.23 11.76
N SER A 24 9.47 5.36 11.81
CA SER A 24 9.15 6.56 11.03
C SER A 24 9.53 6.40 9.57
N THR A 25 8.87 5.47 8.89
CA THR A 25 9.06 5.19 7.48
C THR A 25 7.73 5.21 6.75
N VAL A 26 7.72 5.80 5.57
CA VAL A 26 6.61 5.68 4.61
C VAL A 26 7.16 5.26 3.26
N PHE A 27 6.34 4.62 2.47
CA PHE A 27 6.67 4.25 1.11
C PHE A 27 5.42 4.26 0.24
N ASP A 28 5.62 4.18 -1.05
CA ASP A 28 4.56 3.85 -1.98
C ASP A 28 5.04 2.79 -2.97
N GLY A 29 4.15 2.25 -3.76
CA GLY A 29 4.48 1.24 -4.74
C GLY A 29 3.75 1.48 -6.04
N ALA A 30 4.48 1.81 -7.11
CA ALA A 30 4.00 1.83 -8.47
C ALA A 30 4.62 0.68 -9.27
N ARG A 31 4.13 0.47 -10.48
CA ARG A 31 4.64 -0.55 -11.40
C ARG A 31 4.91 0.08 -12.76
N TRP A 32 6.00 -0.32 -13.37
CA TRP A 32 6.25 -0.12 -14.79
C TRP A 32 6.23 -1.48 -15.51
N PHE A 33 5.53 -1.60 -16.61
CA PHE A 33 5.43 -2.80 -17.45
C PHE A 33 4.89 -2.41 -18.83
N ASP A 34 5.29 -3.10 -19.85
CA ASP A 34 4.84 -2.88 -21.24
C ASP A 34 4.94 -1.41 -21.70
N GLY A 35 5.98 -0.70 -21.26
CA GLY A 35 6.22 0.69 -21.61
C GLY A 35 5.42 1.73 -20.85
N ILE A 36 4.55 1.33 -19.92
CA ILE A 36 3.67 2.23 -19.16
C ILE A 36 3.87 2.10 -17.66
N SER A 37 3.49 3.16 -16.94
CA SER A 37 3.46 3.17 -15.48
C SER A 37 2.12 3.77 -15.01
N PRO A 38 1.07 2.95 -14.89
CA PRO A 38 -0.26 3.45 -14.54
C PRO A 38 -0.27 4.18 -13.20
N ASP A 39 -0.88 5.38 -13.17
CA ASP A 39 -1.08 6.18 -11.96
C ASP A 39 0.20 6.53 -11.18
N LEU A 40 1.35 6.59 -11.84
CA LEU A 40 2.64 6.90 -11.20
C LEU A 40 2.59 8.26 -10.48
N ASP A 41 2.00 9.26 -11.10
CA ASP A 41 1.76 10.59 -10.54
C ASP A 41 1.00 10.53 -9.21
N LEU A 42 -0.09 9.74 -9.14
CA LEU A 42 -0.88 9.54 -7.92
C LEU A 42 -0.09 8.83 -6.81
N HIS A 43 0.77 7.87 -7.17
CA HIS A 43 1.67 7.20 -6.24
C HIS A 43 2.72 8.17 -5.69
N CYS A 44 3.30 9.03 -6.53
CA CYS A 44 4.27 10.05 -6.12
C CYS A 44 3.62 11.11 -5.21
N GLN A 45 2.40 11.54 -5.52
CA GLN A 45 1.63 12.43 -4.64
C GLN A 45 1.31 11.77 -3.29
N ARG A 46 0.96 10.46 -3.29
CA ARG A 46 0.56 9.77 -2.08
C ARG A 46 1.74 9.53 -1.12
N VAL A 47 2.94 9.23 -1.62
CA VAL A 47 4.11 9.09 -0.73
C VAL A 47 4.41 10.40 -0.02
N ASN A 48 4.27 11.56 -0.70
CA ASN A 48 4.43 12.87 -0.08
C ASN A 48 3.36 13.13 1.00
N ARG A 49 2.08 12.85 0.71
CA ARG A 49 1.01 12.94 1.72
C ARG A 49 1.26 12.00 2.90
N SER A 50 1.75 10.80 2.65
CA SER A 50 2.08 9.85 3.71
C SER A 50 3.22 10.35 4.60
N ALA A 51 4.23 11.00 4.03
CA ALA A 51 5.32 11.61 4.80
C ALA A 51 4.78 12.72 5.72
N VAL A 52 3.96 13.63 5.19
CA VAL A 52 3.33 14.70 5.97
C VAL A 52 2.47 14.14 7.11
N ASN A 53 1.64 13.12 6.82
CA ASN A 53 0.80 12.47 7.83
C ASN A 53 1.62 11.77 8.94
N MET A 54 2.87 11.42 8.67
CA MET A 54 3.80 10.84 9.65
C MET A 54 4.68 11.90 10.34
N GLY A 55 4.41 13.20 10.15
CA GLY A 55 5.20 14.29 10.73
C GLY A 55 6.55 14.53 10.04
N MET A 56 6.76 13.98 8.87
CA MET A 56 7.96 14.18 8.05
C MET A 56 7.74 15.29 7.01
N LYS A 57 8.84 15.89 6.52
CA LYS A 57 8.83 16.91 5.47
C LYS A 57 9.33 16.30 4.16
N PRO A 58 8.47 16.16 3.13
CA PRO A 58 8.93 15.68 1.83
C PRO A 58 10.08 16.54 1.28
N THR A 59 11.13 15.89 0.81
CA THR A 59 12.34 16.55 0.27
C THR A 59 12.31 16.67 -1.26
N MET A 60 11.28 16.10 -1.91
CA MET A 60 11.07 16.16 -3.36
C MET A 60 9.60 16.41 -3.67
N THR A 61 9.31 17.12 -4.77
CA THR A 61 7.94 17.21 -5.28
C THR A 61 7.49 15.89 -5.94
N ALA A 62 6.19 15.71 -6.12
CA ALA A 62 5.67 14.51 -6.79
C ALA A 62 6.20 14.38 -8.23
N GLU A 63 6.29 15.50 -8.94
CA GLU A 63 6.79 15.58 -10.32
C GLU A 63 8.29 15.23 -10.40
N GLN A 64 9.08 15.64 -9.39
CA GLN A 64 10.50 15.27 -9.30
C GLN A 64 10.67 13.77 -9.06
N ILE A 65 9.84 13.17 -8.21
CA ILE A 65 9.86 11.71 -7.94
C ILE A 65 9.46 10.96 -9.20
N GLU A 66 8.43 11.41 -9.90
CA GLU A 66 7.96 10.82 -11.17
C GLU A 66 9.05 10.86 -12.25
N ALA A 67 9.66 12.02 -12.46
CA ALA A 67 10.75 12.19 -13.43
C ALA A 67 11.92 11.26 -13.10
N LEU A 68 12.31 11.18 -11.82
CA LEU A 68 13.39 10.29 -11.36
C LEU A 68 13.01 8.81 -11.57
N ALA A 69 11.75 8.43 -11.34
CA ALA A 69 11.28 7.07 -11.57
C ALA A 69 11.37 6.69 -13.06
N LEU A 70 10.91 7.57 -13.96
CA LEU A 70 10.96 7.38 -15.41
C LEU A 70 12.41 7.37 -15.95
N GLU A 71 13.31 8.12 -15.34
CA GLU A 71 14.75 8.00 -15.63
C GLU A 71 15.28 6.63 -15.19
N GLY A 72 14.93 6.22 -13.97
CA GLY A 72 15.45 4.98 -13.38
C GLY A 72 15.00 3.73 -14.10
N VAL A 73 13.76 3.65 -14.61
CA VAL A 73 13.29 2.48 -15.36
C VAL A 73 14.05 2.24 -16.66
N LYS A 74 14.63 3.31 -17.26
CA LYS A 74 15.47 3.19 -18.46
C LYS A 74 16.80 2.48 -18.22
N LYS A 75 17.16 2.24 -16.96
CA LYS A 75 18.39 1.50 -16.59
C LYS A 75 18.20 -0.02 -16.60
N PHE A 76 16.97 -0.48 -16.82
CA PHE A 76 16.60 -1.89 -16.94
C PHE A 76 16.42 -2.28 -18.41
N ASP A 77 16.49 -3.57 -18.71
CA ASP A 77 16.39 -4.09 -20.09
C ASP A 77 14.98 -4.07 -20.69
N GLY A 78 13.98 -3.70 -19.90
CA GLY A 78 12.58 -3.57 -20.32
C GLY A 78 11.82 -4.90 -20.48
N LYS A 79 12.44 -6.04 -20.20
CA LYS A 79 11.83 -7.36 -20.39
C LYS A 79 10.95 -7.78 -19.21
N THR A 80 11.27 -7.29 -18.02
CA THR A 80 10.57 -7.64 -16.79
C THR A 80 9.89 -6.39 -16.21
N ALA A 81 8.73 -6.58 -15.62
CA ALA A 81 8.05 -5.50 -14.93
C ALA A 81 8.88 -5.00 -13.74
N ILE A 82 8.94 -3.68 -13.59
CA ILE A 82 9.70 -3.00 -12.54
C ILE A 82 8.76 -2.55 -11.42
N TYR A 83 9.15 -2.81 -10.18
CA TYR A 83 8.51 -2.21 -9.01
C TYR A 83 9.21 -0.88 -8.70
N ILE A 84 8.43 0.17 -8.61
CA ILE A 84 8.87 1.54 -8.32
C ILE A 84 8.46 1.84 -6.88
N LYS A 85 9.43 2.03 -5.97
CA LYS A 85 9.17 2.23 -4.55
C LYS A 85 9.86 3.50 -4.04
N PRO A 86 9.19 4.67 -4.10
CA PRO A 86 9.63 5.87 -3.39
C PRO A 86 9.44 5.67 -1.89
N MET A 87 10.40 6.13 -1.08
CA MET A 87 10.41 5.98 0.37
C MET A 87 10.91 7.25 1.04
N TYR A 88 10.31 7.59 2.18
CA TYR A 88 10.83 8.57 3.14
C TYR A 88 11.06 7.94 4.49
N TRP A 89 12.03 8.45 5.22
CA TRP A 89 12.26 8.11 6.62
C TRP A 89 12.86 9.30 7.37
N SER A 90 12.69 9.31 8.71
CA SER A 90 13.34 10.28 9.59
C SER A 90 14.58 9.66 10.23
N GLU A 91 15.68 10.43 10.31
CA GLU A 91 16.91 10.02 11.00
C GLU A 91 16.84 10.29 12.50
N HIS A 92 16.20 11.39 12.91
CA HIS A 92 16.22 11.86 14.29
C HIS A 92 14.82 12.17 14.82
N GLY A 93 14.67 12.16 16.14
CA GLY A 93 13.55 12.78 16.83
C GLY A 93 13.75 14.29 16.99
N THR A 94 12.66 15.01 17.35
CA THR A 94 12.70 16.45 17.61
C THR A 94 13.50 16.77 18.88
N SER A 95 13.89 18.04 19.03
CA SER A 95 14.58 18.54 20.23
C SER A 95 13.76 18.43 21.52
N TYR A 96 12.42 18.38 21.42
CA TYR A 96 11.50 18.27 22.56
C TYR A 96 11.01 16.84 22.83
N SER A 97 11.16 15.91 21.87
CA SER A 97 10.74 14.52 22.03
C SER A 97 11.46 13.59 21.06
N VAL A 98 12.10 12.58 21.61
CA VAL A 98 12.72 11.52 20.80
C VAL A 98 11.68 10.67 20.04
N VAL A 99 10.43 10.65 20.47
CA VAL A 99 9.36 9.85 19.85
C VAL A 99 8.75 10.55 18.64
N ALA A 100 8.76 11.89 18.60
CA ALA A 100 8.26 12.66 17.47
C ALA A 100 9.38 12.78 16.40
N PRO A 101 9.13 12.36 15.14
CA PRO A 101 10.14 12.48 14.09
C PRO A 101 10.46 13.95 13.82
N ASP A 102 11.74 14.28 13.64
CA ASP A 102 12.17 15.61 13.22
C ASP A 102 11.94 15.78 11.72
N PRO A 103 11.07 16.70 11.27
CA PRO A 103 10.80 16.93 9.86
C PRO A 103 12.06 17.29 9.05
N GLU A 104 13.00 18.00 9.63
CA GLU A 104 14.24 18.44 8.96
C GLU A 104 15.25 17.29 8.79
N SER A 105 15.07 16.20 9.53
CA SER A 105 15.88 14.98 9.38
C SER A 105 15.32 14.00 8.35
N THR A 106 14.31 14.40 7.59
CA THR A 106 13.69 13.53 6.57
C THR A 106 14.66 13.24 5.43
N ARG A 107 14.75 11.95 5.06
CA ARG A 107 15.53 11.44 3.92
C ARG A 107 14.63 10.74 2.92
N PHE A 108 15.14 10.69 1.69
CA PHE A 108 14.44 10.06 0.56
C PHE A 108 15.32 9.03 -0.14
N ALA A 109 14.69 7.94 -0.58
CA ALA A 109 15.24 7.02 -1.54
C ALA A 109 14.16 6.56 -2.53
N LEU A 110 14.55 6.39 -3.78
CA LEU A 110 13.74 5.72 -4.78
C LEU A 110 14.38 4.35 -5.06
N CYS A 111 13.63 3.28 -4.77
CA CYS A 111 14.06 1.92 -5.06
C CYS A 111 13.34 1.42 -6.31
N LEU A 112 14.13 0.87 -7.27
CA LEU A 112 13.61 0.22 -8.46
C LEU A 112 14.19 -1.20 -8.50
N PHE A 113 13.34 -2.18 -8.72
CA PHE A 113 13.77 -3.57 -8.85
C PHE A 113 12.81 -4.37 -9.72
N GLU A 114 13.34 -5.38 -10.37
CA GLU A 114 12.53 -6.30 -11.14
C GLU A 114 11.56 -7.05 -10.23
N ALA A 115 10.31 -7.06 -10.63
CA ALA A 115 9.26 -7.80 -9.96
C ALA A 115 8.26 -8.29 -11.01
N PRO A 116 8.37 -9.54 -11.47
CA PRO A 116 7.47 -10.11 -12.45
C PRO A 116 6.00 -9.89 -12.07
N MET A 117 5.17 -9.69 -13.08
CA MET A 117 3.73 -9.59 -12.83
C MET A 117 3.21 -10.94 -12.35
N ASN A 118 2.42 -10.91 -11.28
CA ASN A 118 1.77 -12.12 -10.79
C ASN A 118 0.78 -12.62 -11.83
N THR A 119 0.79 -13.92 -12.07
CA THR A 119 -0.31 -14.59 -12.78
C THR A 119 -1.51 -14.61 -11.86
N ALA A 120 -2.68 -14.24 -12.37
CA ALA A 120 -3.92 -14.35 -11.63
C ALA A 120 -4.14 -15.83 -11.23
N LYS A 121 -4.11 -16.11 -9.95
CA LYS A 121 -4.41 -17.42 -9.37
C LYS A 121 -5.48 -17.23 -8.32
N PRO A 122 -6.46 -18.15 -8.25
CA PRO A 122 -7.41 -18.14 -7.15
C PRO A 122 -6.66 -18.18 -5.81
N SER A 123 -7.13 -17.38 -4.87
CA SER A 123 -6.58 -17.31 -3.51
C SER A 123 -7.66 -17.68 -2.51
N SER A 124 -7.32 -18.55 -1.56
CA SER A 124 -8.22 -18.88 -0.45
C SER A 124 -8.12 -17.83 0.66
N LEU A 125 -9.28 -17.42 1.19
CA LEU A 125 -9.38 -16.44 2.26
C LEU A 125 -10.01 -17.07 3.51
N THR A 126 -9.52 -16.65 4.68
CA THR A 126 -10.14 -16.98 5.97
C THR A 126 -10.36 -15.71 6.78
N LEU A 127 -11.28 -15.72 7.72
CA LEU A 127 -11.52 -14.59 8.60
C LEU A 127 -10.40 -14.49 9.64
N SER A 128 -9.71 -13.33 9.66
CA SER A 128 -8.70 -13.06 10.69
C SER A 128 -9.33 -12.84 12.07
N PRO A 129 -8.73 -13.35 13.15
CA PRO A 129 -9.10 -12.98 14.51
C PRO A 129 -8.69 -11.53 14.85
N TYR A 130 -7.71 -10.97 14.13
CA TYR A 130 -7.20 -9.62 14.35
C TYR A 130 -7.98 -8.59 13.52
N ARG A 131 -8.03 -7.35 14.03
CA ARG A 131 -8.71 -6.22 13.38
C ARG A 131 -7.71 -5.16 12.91
N ARG A 132 -8.13 -4.35 11.95
CA ARG A 132 -7.41 -3.14 11.56
C ARG A 132 -7.71 -2.03 12.56
N PRO A 133 -6.71 -1.20 12.92
CA PRO A 133 -6.94 -0.03 13.75
C PRO A 133 -7.77 1.01 12.98
N ASN A 134 -8.45 1.89 13.71
CA ASN A 134 -9.06 3.10 13.18
C ASN A 134 -8.07 4.30 13.26
N PRO A 135 -8.40 5.47 12.69
CA PRO A 135 -7.55 6.66 12.72
C PRO A 135 -7.24 7.19 14.13
N GLU A 136 -8.08 6.90 15.12
CA GLU A 136 -7.85 7.31 16.53
C GLU A 136 -6.80 6.43 17.22
N VAL A 137 -6.52 5.25 16.67
CA VAL A 137 -5.58 4.26 17.25
C VAL A 137 -4.24 4.24 16.53
N ALA A 138 -4.23 4.50 15.22
CA ALA A 138 -3.01 4.46 14.41
C ALA A 138 -3.08 5.39 13.19
N MET A 139 -1.94 5.72 12.62
CA MET A 139 -1.81 6.60 11.43
C MET A 139 -2.20 5.84 10.15
N THR A 140 -3.48 5.51 10.01
CA THR A 140 -4.01 4.73 8.89
C THR A 140 -4.08 5.50 7.57
N ALA A 141 -3.98 6.84 7.61
CA ALA A 141 -3.97 7.72 6.44
C ALA A 141 -2.62 7.75 5.71
N ALA A 142 -1.57 7.15 6.29
CA ALA A 142 -0.25 7.04 5.69
C ALA A 142 0.04 5.60 5.25
N GLN A 143 0.71 5.43 4.12
CA GLN A 143 1.30 4.15 3.77
C GLN A 143 2.64 3.99 4.50
N ALA A 144 2.55 3.79 5.81
CA ALA A 144 3.67 3.67 6.73
C ALA A 144 4.10 2.22 6.92
N GLY A 145 5.33 2.02 7.41
CA GLY A 145 5.84 0.69 7.78
C GLY A 145 5.17 0.13 9.04
N SER A 146 4.76 0.99 9.97
CA SER A 146 4.25 0.62 11.30
C SER A 146 3.00 -0.27 11.31
N PRO A 147 2.00 -0.19 10.41
CA PRO A 147 0.86 -1.11 10.39
C PRO A 147 1.17 -2.51 9.83
N TYR A 148 2.27 -2.69 9.11
CA TYR A 148 2.57 -3.97 8.43
C TYR A 148 2.80 -5.17 9.37
N PRO A 149 3.37 -5.05 10.58
CA PRO A 149 3.40 -6.17 11.52
C PRO A 149 2.02 -6.73 11.84
N ASN A 150 0.98 -5.87 11.93
CA ASN A 150 -0.39 -6.33 12.11
C ASN A 150 -0.94 -7.08 10.88
N SER A 151 -0.61 -6.63 9.67
CA SER A 151 -0.94 -7.34 8.42
C SER A 151 -0.18 -8.67 8.33
N GLY A 152 1.11 -8.67 8.70
CA GLY A 152 1.95 -9.86 8.71
C GLY A 152 1.41 -10.96 9.62
N ARG A 153 1.02 -10.65 10.86
CA ARG A 153 0.43 -11.66 11.76
C ARG A 153 -0.89 -12.23 11.26
N MET A 154 -1.71 -11.43 10.54
CA MET A 154 -2.95 -11.93 9.90
C MET A 154 -2.64 -12.97 8.83
N ILE A 155 -1.60 -12.72 8.02
CA ILE A 155 -1.17 -13.65 6.96
C ILE A 155 -0.58 -14.93 7.57
N ILE A 156 0.28 -14.80 8.58
CA ILE A 156 0.88 -15.96 9.25
C ILE A 156 -0.20 -16.87 9.82
N GLU A 157 -1.14 -16.31 10.58
CA GLU A 157 -2.25 -17.06 11.17
C GLU A 157 -3.14 -17.74 10.10
N ALA A 158 -3.42 -17.04 8.99
CA ALA A 158 -4.17 -17.64 7.87
C ALA A 158 -3.41 -18.82 7.24
N ARG A 159 -2.09 -18.67 7.04
CA ARG A 159 -1.23 -19.72 6.49
C ARG A 159 -1.15 -20.96 7.39
N GLU A 160 -1.07 -20.76 8.69
CA GLU A 160 -1.09 -21.86 9.68
C GLU A 160 -2.39 -22.67 9.61
N ARG A 161 -3.50 -22.06 9.18
CA ARG A 161 -4.79 -22.73 8.92
C ARG A 161 -4.96 -23.22 7.49
N GLY A 162 -3.95 -23.11 6.63
CA GLY A 162 -3.99 -23.61 5.25
C GLY A 162 -4.61 -22.66 4.22
N PHE A 163 -4.79 -21.36 4.55
CA PHE A 163 -5.33 -20.35 3.64
C PHE A 163 -4.25 -19.43 3.09
N ASP A 164 -4.51 -18.81 1.93
CA ASP A 164 -3.54 -17.94 1.26
C ASP A 164 -3.46 -16.54 1.88
N ASN A 165 -4.57 -15.99 2.34
CA ASN A 165 -4.67 -14.66 2.93
C ASN A 165 -5.83 -14.58 3.93
N ALA A 166 -5.92 -13.46 4.63
CA ALA A 166 -6.92 -13.23 5.64
C ALA A 166 -7.87 -12.08 5.25
N LEU A 167 -9.16 -12.28 5.49
CA LEU A 167 -10.16 -11.22 5.49
C LEU A 167 -10.00 -10.41 6.79
N ALA A 168 -9.77 -9.12 6.67
CA ALA A 168 -9.56 -8.21 7.80
C ALA A 168 -10.83 -7.39 8.07
N ARG A 169 -11.16 -7.21 9.36
CA ARG A 169 -12.28 -6.38 9.82
C ARG A 169 -11.79 -5.06 10.41
N ASP A 170 -12.64 -4.07 10.38
CA ASP A 170 -12.50 -2.83 11.15
C ASP A 170 -12.87 -3.04 12.64
N MET A 171 -12.79 -1.99 13.42
CA MET A 171 -13.11 -2.04 14.87
C MET A 171 -14.59 -2.32 15.14
N ASN A 172 -15.48 -2.01 14.20
CA ASN A 172 -16.91 -2.28 14.28
C ASN A 172 -17.29 -3.71 13.83
N GLY A 173 -16.34 -4.48 13.29
CA GLY A 173 -16.57 -5.83 12.83
C GLY A 173 -16.89 -5.95 11.35
N ASN A 174 -16.97 -4.84 10.62
CA ASN A 174 -17.21 -4.84 9.18
C ASN A 174 -15.92 -5.17 8.42
N VAL A 175 -16.08 -5.67 7.21
CA VAL A 175 -14.94 -5.99 6.33
C VAL A 175 -14.24 -4.71 5.90
N ALA A 176 -12.92 -4.69 6.07
CA ALA A 176 -12.05 -3.56 5.72
C ALA A 176 -11.06 -3.90 4.58
N GLY A 177 -11.13 -5.10 4.03
CA GLY A 177 -10.23 -5.60 3.00
C GLY A 177 -9.63 -6.94 3.37
N THR A 178 -8.54 -7.32 2.70
CA THR A 178 -7.69 -8.44 3.14
C THR A 178 -6.53 -7.93 3.98
N ALA A 179 -5.67 -8.81 4.47
CA ALA A 179 -4.47 -8.40 5.20
C ALA A 179 -3.56 -7.46 4.38
N SER A 180 -3.55 -7.58 3.04
CA SER A 180 -2.61 -6.88 2.17
C SER A 180 -3.24 -6.09 1.00
N SER A 181 -4.55 -6.21 0.76
CA SER A 181 -5.22 -5.65 -0.42
C SER A 181 -6.61 -5.11 -0.12
N ASN A 182 -7.13 -4.25 -0.99
CA ASN A 182 -8.54 -3.92 -0.99
C ASN A 182 -9.36 -5.10 -1.55
N ILE A 183 -10.66 -5.16 -1.22
CA ILE A 183 -11.56 -6.25 -1.62
C ILE A 183 -12.81 -5.69 -2.30
N CYS A 184 -13.30 -6.41 -3.27
CA CYS A 184 -14.61 -6.25 -3.87
C CYS A 184 -15.34 -7.60 -3.82
N ILE A 185 -16.64 -7.55 -3.65
CA ILE A 185 -17.53 -8.70 -3.77
C ILE A 185 -18.57 -8.41 -4.85
N VAL A 186 -19.03 -9.45 -5.52
CA VAL A 186 -20.13 -9.37 -6.49
C VAL A 186 -21.31 -10.15 -5.95
N LYS A 187 -22.48 -9.53 -5.99
CA LYS A 187 -23.75 -10.18 -5.64
C LYS A 187 -24.84 -9.71 -6.57
N ASP A 188 -25.54 -10.66 -7.20
CA ASP A 188 -26.64 -10.40 -8.13
C ASP A 188 -26.27 -9.36 -9.21
N GLY A 189 -25.05 -9.43 -9.76
CA GLY A 189 -24.53 -8.52 -10.78
C GLY A 189 -24.11 -7.14 -10.30
N VAL A 190 -24.20 -6.85 -9.00
CA VAL A 190 -23.76 -5.59 -8.38
C VAL A 190 -22.42 -5.80 -7.69
N VAL A 191 -21.49 -4.88 -7.88
CA VAL A 191 -20.17 -4.89 -7.22
C VAL A 191 -20.22 -4.06 -5.94
N PHE A 192 -19.84 -4.64 -4.82
CA PHE A 192 -19.72 -3.95 -3.53
C PHE A 192 -18.28 -3.91 -3.08
N THR A 193 -17.87 -2.81 -2.48
CA THR A 193 -16.55 -2.67 -1.84
C THR A 193 -16.68 -1.84 -0.56
N PRO A 194 -15.90 -2.15 0.48
CA PRO A 194 -15.94 -1.37 1.71
C PRO A 194 -15.74 0.12 1.44
N ILE A 195 -16.62 0.96 2.03
CA ILE A 195 -16.45 2.41 2.00
C ILE A 195 -15.20 2.81 2.78
N ALA A 196 -14.45 3.76 2.25
CA ALA A 196 -13.25 4.26 2.91
C ALA A 196 -13.63 5.02 4.20
N ASN A 197 -13.45 4.37 5.34
CA ASN A 197 -13.76 4.88 6.67
C ASN A 197 -12.51 5.21 7.51
N GLY A 198 -11.34 5.29 6.86
CA GLY A 198 -10.06 5.54 7.51
C GLY A 198 -9.36 4.30 8.10
N THR A 199 -9.99 3.14 8.12
CA THR A 199 -9.41 1.89 8.67
C THR A 199 -8.40 1.23 7.74
N PHE A 200 -8.47 1.56 6.45
CA PHE A 200 -7.59 1.04 5.40
C PHE A 200 -7.21 2.13 4.42
N LEU A 201 -6.09 1.92 3.75
CA LEU A 201 -5.66 2.83 2.71
C LEU A 201 -6.58 2.69 1.49
N ALA A 202 -7.20 3.80 1.07
CA ALA A 202 -7.94 3.85 -0.19
C ALA A 202 -6.95 3.65 -1.35
N GLY A 203 -6.94 2.45 -1.92
CA GLY A 203 -5.96 2.04 -2.92
C GLY A 203 -6.14 2.80 -4.24
N ILE A 204 -5.04 3.23 -4.86
CA ILE A 204 -5.05 3.84 -6.19
C ILE A 204 -5.58 2.80 -7.21
N ALA A 205 -5.10 1.56 -7.15
CA ALA A 205 -5.62 0.47 -7.96
C ALA A 205 -7.13 0.22 -7.71
N ARG A 206 -7.59 0.28 -6.45
CA ARG A 206 -9.03 0.19 -6.13
C ARG A 206 -9.83 1.28 -6.82
N SER A 207 -9.39 2.53 -6.72
CA SER A 207 -10.09 3.66 -7.33
C SER A 207 -10.16 3.53 -8.86
N ARG A 208 -9.08 3.08 -9.50
CA ARG A 208 -9.07 2.81 -10.93
C ARG A 208 -10.03 1.68 -11.31
N VAL A 209 -10.03 0.57 -10.57
CA VAL A 209 -10.95 -0.55 -10.82
C VAL A 209 -12.41 -0.11 -10.70
N ILE A 210 -12.76 0.65 -9.67
CA ILE A 210 -14.11 1.21 -9.51
C ILE A 210 -14.49 2.09 -10.72
N GLY A 211 -13.57 2.97 -11.15
CA GLY A 211 -13.81 3.82 -12.32
C GLY A 211 -14.02 3.02 -13.61
N LEU A 212 -13.19 2.00 -13.86
CA LEU A 212 -13.31 1.16 -15.06
C LEU A 212 -14.59 0.33 -15.05
N LEU A 213 -14.99 -0.22 -13.93
CA LEU A 213 -16.24 -0.98 -13.80
C LEU A 213 -17.46 -0.09 -14.06
N ARG A 214 -17.49 1.12 -13.49
CA ARG A 214 -18.56 2.09 -13.74
C ARG A 214 -18.62 2.52 -15.21
N GLN A 215 -17.47 2.74 -15.85
CA GLN A 215 -17.39 3.05 -17.29
C GLN A 215 -17.88 1.90 -18.15
N ALA A 216 -17.68 0.65 -17.71
CA ALA A 216 -18.19 -0.54 -18.38
C ALA A 216 -19.69 -0.81 -18.11
N GLY A 217 -20.38 0.04 -17.34
CA GLY A 217 -21.81 -0.05 -17.08
C GLY A 217 -22.19 -0.90 -15.85
N TYR A 218 -21.22 -1.35 -15.04
CA TYR A 218 -21.52 -2.07 -13.80
C TYR A 218 -21.99 -1.12 -12.69
N ASP A 219 -22.97 -1.55 -11.90
CA ASP A 219 -23.35 -0.88 -10.65
C ASP A 219 -22.27 -1.18 -9.59
N VAL A 220 -21.55 -0.16 -9.15
CA VAL A 220 -20.48 -0.29 -8.13
C VAL A 220 -20.83 0.56 -6.92
N ARG A 221 -21.04 -0.10 -5.80
CA ARG A 221 -21.45 0.50 -4.52
C ARG A 221 -20.33 0.46 -3.50
N GLU A 222 -19.91 1.64 -3.06
CA GLU A 222 -19.01 1.81 -1.92
C GLU A 222 -19.88 1.89 -0.66
N THR A 223 -19.87 0.86 0.19
CA THR A 223 -20.77 0.75 1.34
C THR A 223 -20.13 -0.06 2.48
N THR A 224 -20.82 -0.18 3.59
CA THR A 224 -20.47 -1.16 4.63
C THR A 224 -20.65 -2.57 4.07
N VAL A 225 -19.63 -3.40 4.21
CA VAL A 225 -19.63 -4.82 3.82
C VAL A 225 -19.43 -5.65 5.07
N THR A 226 -20.32 -6.57 5.33
CA THR A 226 -20.25 -7.50 6.47
C THR A 226 -19.55 -8.81 6.10
N VAL A 227 -19.16 -9.58 7.10
CA VAL A 227 -18.62 -10.95 6.87
C VAL A 227 -19.69 -11.84 6.22
N GLU A 228 -20.96 -11.63 6.55
CA GLU A 228 -22.08 -12.37 5.98
C GLU A 228 -22.27 -12.04 4.49
N ASP A 229 -22.12 -10.78 4.09
CA ASP A 229 -22.15 -10.38 2.68
C ASP A 229 -21.05 -11.08 1.88
N VAL A 230 -19.83 -11.15 2.43
CA VAL A 230 -18.73 -11.90 1.79
C VAL A 230 -19.05 -13.39 1.67
N ALA A 231 -19.65 -13.99 2.69
CA ALA A 231 -20.02 -15.42 2.67
C ALA A 231 -21.12 -15.76 1.66
N LYS A 232 -21.96 -14.77 1.31
CA LYS A 232 -23.08 -14.90 0.35
C LYS A 232 -22.75 -14.35 -1.04
N ALA A 233 -21.53 -13.84 -1.24
CA ALA A 233 -21.11 -13.29 -2.53
C ALA A 233 -21.02 -14.39 -3.60
N ASP A 234 -21.36 -14.02 -4.84
CA ASP A 234 -21.21 -14.89 -6.00
C ASP A 234 -19.74 -14.93 -6.45
N GLU A 235 -19.03 -13.78 -6.32
CA GLU A 235 -17.62 -13.64 -6.65
C GLU A 235 -16.92 -12.73 -5.64
N ILE A 236 -15.63 -12.95 -5.45
CA ILE A 236 -14.75 -12.12 -4.63
C ILE A 236 -13.48 -11.85 -5.42
N PHE A 237 -13.04 -10.59 -5.47
CA PHE A 237 -11.73 -10.27 -6.02
C PHE A 237 -11.02 -9.21 -5.18
N MET A 238 -9.71 -9.24 -5.24
CA MET A 238 -8.84 -8.30 -4.53
C MET A 238 -8.22 -7.31 -5.52
N SER A 239 -7.95 -6.10 -5.07
CA SER A 239 -7.21 -5.12 -5.85
C SER A 239 -6.05 -4.53 -5.05
N GLY A 240 -4.89 -4.44 -5.67
CA GLY A 240 -3.69 -3.88 -5.06
C GLY A 240 -2.60 -3.65 -6.09
N ASN A 241 -1.65 -2.78 -5.78
CA ASN A 241 -0.64 -2.45 -6.78
C ASN A 241 0.33 -3.61 -7.07
N TYR A 242 0.58 -4.48 -6.09
CA TYR A 242 1.46 -5.64 -6.27
C TYR A 242 0.75 -6.77 -7.05
N SER A 243 -0.44 -7.14 -6.64
CA SER A 243 -1.21 -8.24 -7.24
C SER A 243 -2.09 -7.80 -8.42
N LYS A 244 -2.31 -6.48 -8.61
CA LYS A 244 -3.30 -5.92 -9.54
C LYS A 244 -4.70 -6.38 -9.17
N ILE A 245 -5.29 -7.27 -9.94
CA ILE A 245 -6.58 -7.94 -9.64
C ILE A 245 -6.27 -9.43 -9.44
N ALA A 246 -6.77 -10.00 -8.36
CA ALA A 246 -6.60 -11.41 -8.02
C ALA A 246 -7.87 -11.96 -7.36
#